data_6fc06706e5f45f8b79415526f2048485
#
_entry.id   6fc06706e5f45f8b79415526f2048485
#
_cell.length_a   1.000
_cell.length_b   1.000
_cell.length_c   1.000
_cell.angle_alpha   90.00
_cell.angle_beta   90.00
_cell.angle_gamma   90.00
#
_symmetry.space_group_name_H-M   'P 1'
#
loop_
_entity.id
_entity.type
_entity.pdbx_description
1 polymer ?
#
loop_
_entity_poly.entity_id
_entity_poly.type
_entity_poly.pdbx_seq_one_letter_code
_entity_poly.pdbx_strand_id
1 'polypeptide(L)'
;MIEEIELADKVGLDIYAIGEHHRKDFAVSAPEIVLAAGAVNTKNIRLSSATTNISTNDPVRVYQNFATVDAISNGRAEIMLGRGSFTESFPLFGYSLSDYEELFTEKMDMILEIRKNEILNWKGSFTQSVDGRGVYPRAVQKDFPIWVATGGNVESTLRIAEKGLPIVYAIIGGNPLNFKPLIDAYRKFGKQNGHDEKHLKVAAHSWGYIAENSEKAKKQYFHPTKSLVDQISRERAHWSEMTWEQYEYSIGPNGAMFVGNPEEVAKKIIKIIEELGLDRFMLHLPIGSIPHEDVLKSIELYGTKVAPIVREYFRNKG
;
A
#
# COMPACT_ATOMS: atom_id res chain seq x y z
N MET A 1 9.45 -14.06 2.95
CA MET A 1 9.17 -12.93 2.01
C MET A 1 9.51 -13.25 0.56
N ILE A 2 10.77 -13.63 0.20
CA ILE A 2 11.08 -13.94 -1.22
C ILE A 2 10.18 -15.06 -1.72
N GLU A 3 10.04 -16.13 -0.97
CA GLU A 3 9.14 -17.26 -1.26
C GLU A 3 7.67 -16.82 -1.44
N GLU A 4 7.22 -15.84 -0.65
CA GLU A 4 5.86 -15.26 -0.80
C GLU A 4 5.71 -14.47 -2.11
N ILE A 5 6.75 -13.70 -2.50
CA ILE A 5 6.76 -12.96 -3.77
C ILE A 5 6.72 -13.94 -4.96
N GLU A 6 7.55 -14.99 -4.90
CA GLU A 6 7.59 -16.03 -5.93
C GLU A 6 6.26 -16.77 -6.06
N LEU A 7 5.67 -17.14 -4.91
CA LEU A 7 4.35 -17.77 -4.89
C LEU A 7 3.27 -16.86 -5.45
N ALA A 8 3.27 -15.58 -5.06
CA ALA A 8 2.29 -14.59 -5.55
C ALA A 8 2.37 -14.43 -7.08
N ASP A 9 3.58 -14.39 -7.67
CA ASP A 9 3.77 -14.39 -9.13
C ASP A 9 3.26 -15.69 -9.76
N LYS A 10 3.60 -16.83 -9.17
CA LYS A 10 3.22 -18.16 -9.66
C LYS A 10 1.70 -18.36 -9.70
N VAL A 11 0.99 -17.87 -8.70
CA VAL A 11 -0.48 -18.00 -8.61
C VAL A 11 -1.23 -16.87 -9.34
N GLY A 12 -0.51 -15.99 -10.04
CA GLY A 12 -1.05 -14.98 -10.92
C GLY A 12 -1.68 -13.78 -10.22
N LEU A 13 -1.16 -13.37 -9.07
CA LEU A 13 -1.51 -12.09 -8.45
C LEU A 13 -0.89 -10.93 -9.24
N ASP A 14 -1.55 -9.76 -9.22
CA ASP A 14 -1.15 -8.62 -10.04
C ASP A 14 0.00 -7.81 -9.43
N ILE A 15 0.10 -7.78 -8.10
CA ILE A 15 1.08 -6.96 -7.38
C ILE A 15 1.46 -7.59 -6.04
N TYR A 16 2.74 -7.46 -5.68
CA TYR A 16 3.24 -7.68 -4.32
C TYR A 16 3.83 -6.38 -3.80
N ALA A 17 3.45 -6.00 -2.57
CA ALA A 17 3.86 -4.73 -1.99
C ALA A 17 4.42 -4.91 -0.58
N ILE A 18 5.50 -4.18 -0.25
CA ILE A 18 6.23 -4.31 1.01
C ILE A 18 6.29 -2.97 1.74
N GLY A 19 5.92 -2.98 3.03
CA GLY A 19 6.02 -1.81 3.90
C GLY A 19 7.44 -1.55 4.41
N GLU A 20 7.73 -0.29 4.72
CA GLU A 20 8.96 0.18 5.37
C GLU A 20 8.67 0.45 6.85
N HIS A 21 9.37 -0.26 7.74
CA HIS A 21 9.26 -0.08 9.19
C HIS A 21 10.62 -0.19 9.87
N HIS A 22 10.89 0.73 10.79
CA HIS A 22 12.15 0.80 11.55
C HIS A 22 11.95 0.33 12.99
N ARG A 23 11.32 -0.85 13.16
CA ARG A 23 10.92 -1.41 14.46
C ARG A 23 11.39 -2.85 14.58
N LYS A 24 11.64 -3.29 15.82
CA LYS A 24 12.11 -4.66 16.13
C LYS A 24 11.12 -5.78 15.77
N ASP A 25 9.86 -5.43 15.65
CA ASP A 25 8.73 -6.32 15.36
C ASP A 25 8.39 -6.41 13.86
N PHE A 26 9.12 -5.67 13.01
CA PHE A 26 9.00 -5.72 11.56
C PHE A 26 10.29 -6.19 10.89
N ALA A 27 10.15 -6.93 9.80
CA ALA A 27 11.28 -7.55 9.14
C ALA A 27 11.95 -6.69 8.06
N VAL A 28 11.32 -5.57 7.64
CA VAL A 28 11.80 -4.78 6.50
C VAL A 28 11.86 -3.30 6.81
N SER A 29 13.05 -2.73 6.66
CA SER A 29 13.31 -1.30 6.70
C SER A 29 13.75 -0.71 5.34
N ALA A 30 14.05 -1.58 4.36
CA ALA A 30 14.48 -1.22 3.01
C ALA A 30 13.72 -2.08 1.98
N PRO A 31 12.45 -1.74 1.68
CA PRO A 31 11.60 -2.55 0.80
C PRO A 31 12.20 -2.75 -0.60
N GLU A 32 12.87 -1.75 -1.15
CA GLU A 32 13.48 -1.82 -2.48
C GLU A 32 14.55 -2.91 -2.61
N ILE A 33 15.26 -3.24 -1.52
CA ILE A 33 16.26 -4.31 -1.52
C ILE A 33 15.58 -5.68 -1.65
N VAL A 34 14.51 -5.89 -0.89
CA VAL A 34 13.73 -7.14 -0.95
C VAL A 34 13.01 -7.27 -2.29
N LEU A 35 12.47 -6.16 -2.80
CA LEU A 35 11.81 -6.12 -4.11
C LEU A 35 12.81 -6.41 -5.25
N ALA A 36 14.05 -5.92 -5.16
CA ALA A 36 15.09 -6.25 -6.14
C ALA A 36 15.42 -7.76 -6.15
N ALA A 37 15.52 -8.38 -4.98
CA ALA A 37 15.70 -9.83 -4.87
C ALA A 37 14.51 -10.61 -5.44
N GLY A 38 13.28 -10.19 -5.13
CA GLY A 38 12.06 -10.78 -5.70
C GLY A 38 11.95 -10.58 -7.22
N ALA A 39 12.44 -9.46 -7.74
CA ALA A 39 12.41 -9.16 -9.17
C ALA A 39 13.15 -10.19 -10.04
N VAL A 40 14.26 -10.71 -9.52
CA VAL A 40 15.08 -11.72 -10.23
C VAL A 40 14.36 -13.06 -10.35
N ASN A 41 13.55 -13.41 -9.37
CA ASN A 41 12.86 -14.70 -9.26
C ASN A 41 11.43 -14.70 -9.83
N THR A 42 10.93 -13.55 -10.29
CA THR A 42 9.56 -13.38 -10.79
C THR A 42 9.53 -12.86 -12.21
N LYS A 43 8.39 -13.02 -12.90
CA LYS A 43 8.26 -12.64 -14.32
C LYS A 43 7.13 -11.66 -14.61
N ASN A 44 6.02 -11.72 -13.86
CA ASN A 44 4.79 -11.02 -14.21
C ASN A 44 4.35 -10.03 -13.14
N ILE A 45 4.47 -10.40 -11.86
CA ILE A 45 3.96 -9.61 -10.75
C ILE A 45 4.64 -8.24 -10.65
N ARG A 46 3.84 -7.20 -10.44
CA ARG A 46 4.36 -5.87 -10.13
C ARG A 46 4.91 -5.82 -8.71
N LEU A 47 5.92 -5.02 -8.51
CA LEU A 47 6.69 -4.90 -7.27
C LEU A 47 6.59 -3.48 -6.74
N SER A 48 5.96 -3.31 -5.58
CA SER A 48 5.69 -1.99 -4.99
C SER A 48 6.19 -1.88 -3.54
N SER A 49 6.49 -0.67 -3.11
CA SER A 49 6.45 -0.40 -1.66
C SER A 49 5.00 -0.22 -1.19
N ALA A 50 4.76 -0.40 0.14
CA ALA A 50 3.46 -0.14 0.76
C ALA A 50 3.59 0.19 2.27
N THR A 51 4.25 1.30 2.57
CA THR A 51 4.71 2.43 1.75
C THR A 51 6.21 2.65 1.90
N THR A 52 6.81 3.45 0.99
CA THR A 52 8.08 4.12 1.24
C THR A 52 7.81 5.36 2.10
N ASN A 53 8.48 5.48 3.24
CA ASN A 53 8.36 6.64 4.14
C ASN A 53 9.14 7.84 3.59
N ILE A 54 8.57 8.51 2.57
CA ILE A 54 9.28 9.58 1.86
C ILE A 54 9.70 10.73 2.79
N SER A 55 8.96 10.98 3.87
CA SER A 55 9.28 12.05 4.83
C SER A 55 10.68 11.92 5.42
N THR A 56 11.19 10.70 5.61
CA THR A 56 12.49 10.43 6.24
C THR A 56 13.52 9.85 5.29
N ASN A 57 13.17 9.67 4.00
CA ASN A 57 14.08 9.25 2.95
C ASN A 57 14.54 10.41 2.06
N ASP A 58 15.65 10.24 1.36
CA ASP A 58 16.09 11.15 0.31
C ASP A 58 15.36 10.85 -1.01
N PRO A 59 14.63 11.81 -1.62
CA PRO A 59 13.84 11.57 -2.83
C PRO A 59 14.65 11.13 -4.04
N VAL A 60 15.90 11.62 -4.19
CA VAL A 60 16.80 11.21 -5.26
C VAL A 60 17.16 9.74 -5.10
N ARG A 61 17.53 9.33 -3.88
CA ARG A 61 17.90 7.94 -3.60
C ARG A 61 16.71 7.01 -3.78
N VAL A 62 15.53 7.38 -3.29
CA VAL A 62 14.30 6.59 -3.49
C VAL A 62 14.03 6.37 -4.96
N TYR A 63 14.06 7.44 -5.78
CA TYR A 63 13.86 7.30 -7.22
C TYR A 63 14.91 6.38 -7.87
N GLN A 64 16.20 6.57 -7.56
CA GLN A 64 17.29 5.75 -8.10
C GLN A 64 17.14 4.26 -7.74
N ASN A 65 16.80 3.97 -6.48
CA ASN A 65 16.58 2.60 -6.00
C ASN A 65 15.44 1.93 -6.78
N PHE A 66 14.29 2.59 -6.88
CA PHE A 66 13.14 2.03 -7.59
C PHE A 66 13.32 2.01 -9.12
N ALA A 67 14.03 2.97 -9.71
CA ALA A 67 14.43 2.89 -11.12
C ALA A 67 15.35 1.69 -11.40
N THR A 68 16.22 1.34 -10.43
CA THR A 68 17.06 0.13 -10.49
C THR A 68 16.22 -1.14 -10.38
N VAL A 69 15.26 -1.20 -9.44
CA VAL A 69 14.30 -2.31 -9.34
C VAL A 69 13.49 -2.44 -10.63
N ASP A 70 13.10 -1.31 -11.22
CA ASP A 70 12.37 -1.27 -12.49
C ASP A 70 13.17 -1.87 -13.64
N ALA A 71 14.45 -1.54 -13.73
CA ALA A 71 15.36 -2.11 -14.72
C ALA A 71 15.57 -3.63 -14.51
N ILE A 72 15.83 -4.07 -13.26
CA ILE A 72 15.98 -5.50 -12.91
C ILE A 72 14.72 -6.28 -13.24
N SER A 73 13.54 -5.72 -12.94
CA SER A 73 12.24 -6.35 -13.15
C SER A 73 11.69 -6.21 -14.57
N ASN A 74 12.40 -5.52 -15.48
CA ASN A 74 11.93 -5.22 -16.83
C ASN A 74 10.59 -4.46 -16.84
N GLY A 75 10.51 -3.35 -16.10
CA GLY A 75 9.36 -2.44 -16.10
C GLY A 75 8.20 -2.85 -15.20
N ARG A 76 8.44 -3.57 -14.09
CA ARG A 76 7.39 -4.01 -13.17
C ARG A 76 7.37 -3.27 -11.83
N ALA A 77 8.31 -2.36 -11.57
CA ALA A 77 8.33 -1.62 -10.31
C ALA A 77 7.29 -0.49 -10.27
N GLU A 78 6.86 -0.13 -9.07
CA GLU A 78 6.11 1.08 -8.76
C GLU A 78 6.44 1.54 -7.33
N ILE A 79 6.20 2.82 -7.05
CA ILE A 79 6.38 3.38 -5.72
C ILE A 79 5.01 3.71 -5.12
N MET A 80 4.82 3.35 -3.85
CA MET A 80 3.72 3.90 -3.05
C MET A 80 4.33 4.76 -1.95
N LEU A 81 4.13 6.07 -2.05
CA LEU A 81 4.61 7.04 -1.08
C LEU A 81 3.69 7.10 0.13
N GLY A 82 4.25 7.20 1.31
CA GLY A 82 3.54 7.42 2.55
C GLY A 82 4.36 8.21 3.55
N ARG A 83 3.70 8.59 4.65
CA ARG A 83 4.35 9.25 5.78
C ARG A 83 4.93 8.28 6.80
N GLY A 84 4.62 6.98 6.66
CA GLY A 84 4.83 5.98 7.69
C GLY A 84 3.72 5.98 8.75
N SER A 85 3.33 4.78 9.16
CA SER A 85 2.33 4.59 10.22
C SER A 85 2.92 4.75 11.62
N PHE A 86 4.24 4.69 11.75
CA PHE A 86 5.00 4.85 12.98
C PHE A 86 6.03 5.97 12.82
N THR A 87 6.46 6.57 13.92
CA THR A 87 7.27 7.80 13.93
C THR A 87 8.75 7.57 14.22
N GLU A 88 9.18 6.33 14.42
CA GLU A 88 10.55 5.97 14.79
C GLU A 88 11.60 6.40 13.77
N SER A 89 11.23 6.46 12.49
CA SER A 89 12.14 6.89 11.42
C SER A 89 12.56 8.35 11.56
N PHE A 90 11.71 9.23 12.13
CA PHE A 90 12.05 10.65 12.26
C PHE A 90 13.31 10.88 13.10
N PRO A 91 13.35 10.52 14.40
CA PRO A 91 14.56 10.70 15.19
C PRO A 91 15.72 9.82 14.71
N LEU A 92 15.45 8.64 14.13
CA LEU A 92 16.48 7.75 13.62
C LEU A 92 17.27 8.38 12.46
N PHE A 93 16.61 9.15 11.60
CA PHE A 93 17.23 9.83 10.47
C PHE A 93 17.44 11.33 10.69
N GLY A 94 17.27 11.83 11.92
CA GLY A 94 17.55 13.20 12.29
C GLY A 94 16.49 14.22 11.87
N TYR A 95 15.25 13.78 11.65
CA TYR A 95 14.13 14.66 11.33
C TYR A 95 13.25 14.94 12.54
N SER A 96 12.64 16.14 12.58
CA SER A 96 11.67 16.52 13.60
C SER A 96 10.24 16.18 13.17
N LEU A 97 9.43 15.71 14.13
CA LEU A 97 8.00 15.52 13.93
C LEU A 97 7.24 16.85 13.77
N SER A 98 7.83 17.99 14.17
CA SER A 98 7.25 19.31 13.91
C SER A 98 7.12 19.61 12.40
N ASP A 99 7.98 19.01 11.59
CA ASP A 99 8.09 19.24 10.15
C ASP A 99 7.40 18.14 9.32
N TYR A 100 6.48 17.40 9.96
CA TYR A 100 5.85 16.19 9.41
C TYR A 100 5.16 16.40 8.06
N GLU A 101 4.38 17.48 7.94
CA GLU A 101 3.64 17.78 6.71
C GLU A 101 4.54 18.40 5.64
N GLU A 102 5.43 19.28 6.03
CA GLU A 102 6.37 19.97 5.14
C GLU A 102 7.35 18.98 4.51
N LEU A 103 7.95 18.10 5.32
CA LEU A 103 8.85 17.04 4.86
C LEU A 103 8.17 16.14 3.82
N PHE A 104 6.94 15.69 4.11
CA PHE A 104 6.21 14.85 3.18
C PHE A 104 5.91 15.58 1.87
N THR A 105 5.41 16.81 1.97
CA THR A 105 4.97 17.58 0.81
C THR A 105 6.15 17.92 -0.10
N GLU A 106 7.23 18.49 0.46
CA GLU A 106 8.40 18.88 -0.33
C GLU A 106 9.09 17.67 -0.97
N LYS A 107 9.26 16.59 -0.23
CA LYS A 107 9.93 15.38 -0.75
C LYS A 107 9.08 14.64 -1.78
N MET A 108 7.75 14.63 -1.62
CA MET A 108 6.84 14.14 -2.64
C MET A 108 6.94 14.99 -3.92
N ASP A 109 6.97 16.31 -3.81
CA ASP A 109 7.08 17.20 -4.96
C ASP A 109 8.42 17.01 -5.68
N MET A 110 9.52 16.86 -4.94
CA MET A 110 10.84 16.60 -5.51
C MET A 110 10.89 15.27 -6.27
N ILE A 111 10.32 14.18 -5.75
CA ILE A 111 10.33 12.89 -6.47
C ILE A 111 9.45 12.94 -7.72
N LEU A 112 8.36 13.70 -7.71
CA LEU A 112 7.51 13.91 -8.89
C LEU A 112 8.26 14.72 -9.96
N GLU A 113 9.04 15.72 -9.57
CA GLU A 113 9.88 16.49 -10.50
C GLU A 113 10.99 15.62 -11.09
N ILE A 114 11.64 14.77 -10.27
CA ILE A 114 12.63 13.79 -10.75
C ILE A 114 11.99 12.81 -11.75
N ARG A 115 10.78 12.30 -11.46
CA ARG A 115 10.08 11.40 -12.40
C ARG A 115 9.86 12.06 -13.75
N LYS A 116 9.45 13.33 -13.76
CA LYS A 116 9.09 14.09 -14.96
C LYS A 116 10.30 14.50 -15.80
N ASN A 117 11.40 14.88 -15.15
CA ASN A 117 12.56 15.48 -15.79
C ASN A 117 13.83 14.65 -15.55
N GLU A 118 14.65 14.50 -16.58
CA GLU A 118 15.96 13.87 -16.49
C GLU A 118 16.96 14.77 -15.75
N ILE A 119 16.91 16.08 -16.06
CA ILE A 119 17.74 17.10 -15.42
C ILE A 119 16.92 17.78 -14.33
N LEU A 120 17.37 17.64 -13.10
CA LEU A 120 16.73 18.22 -11.92
C LEU A 120 17.24 19.64 -11.65
N ASN A 121 16.32 20.59 -11.61
CA ASN A 121 16.48 21.91 -11.03
C ASN A 121 15.50 22.01 -9.84
N TRP A 122 16.05 22.10 -8.64
CA TRP A 122 15.25 22.07 -7.41
C TRP A 122 15.80 23.02 -6.36
N LYS A 123 14.92 23.72 -5.68
CA LYS A 123 15.26 24.55 -4.53
C LYS A 123 14.50 24.05 -3.32
N GLY A 124 15.20 23.36 -2.41
CA GLY A 124 14.62 22.77 -1.21
C GLY A 124 14.74 23.64 0.01
N SER A 125 13.82 23.45 0.94
CA SER A 125 13.88 23.95 2.33
C SER A 125 14.20 22.81 3.31
N PHE A 126 13.65 21.64 3.06
CA PHE A 126 13.84 20.38 3.82
C PHE A 126 14.65 19.33 3.06
N THR A 127 14.96 19.62 1.80
CA THR A 127 15.82 18.80 0.93
C THR A 127 16.99 19.63 0.43
N GLN A 128 17.98 18.97 -0.15
CA GLN A 128 19.07 19.65 -0.86
C GLN A 128 18.56 20.43 -2.06
N SER A 129 19.15 21.59 -2.34
CA SER A 129 18.95 22.28 -3.61
C SER A 129 19.85 21.65 -4.70
N VAL A 130 19.30 21.50 -5.90
CA VAL A 130 20.01 20.88 -7.04
C VAL A 130 19.92 21.82 -8.24
N ASP A 131 21.05 22.10 -8.86
CA ASP A 131 21.17 22.97 -10.02
C ASP A 131 21.67 22.18 -11.24
N GLY A 132 20.77 21.87 -12.17
CA GLY A 132 21.08 21.27 -13.46
C GLY A 132 21.78 19.91 -13.37
N ARG A 133 21.34 19.00 -12.49
CA ARG A 133 21.95 17.66 -12.35
C ARG A 133 21.04 16.56 -12.88
N GLY A 134 21.63 15.65 -13.65
CA GLY A 134 20.95 14.44 -14.09
C GLY A 134 20.73 13.45 -12.93
N VAL A 135 19.56 12.85 -12.87
CA VAL A 135 19.24 11.78 -11.90
C VAL A 135 19.16 10.45 -12.64
N TYR A 136 20.09 9.53 -12.33
CA TYR A 136 20.26 8.24 -12.99
C TYR A 136 20.36 7.08 -12.01
N PRO A 137 19.92 5.82 -12.39
CA PRO A 137 19.31 5.51 -13.69
C PRO A 137 17.92 6.11 -13.84
N ARG A 138 17.44 6.19 -15.09
CA ARG A 138 16.01 6.47 -15.34
C ARG A 138 15.22 5.16 -15.27
N ALA A 139 13.98 5.24 -14.83
CA ALA A 139 13.06 4.10 -14.90
C ALA A 139 12.88 3.66 -16.37
N VAL A 140 12.72 2.36 -16.59
CA VAL A 140 12.40 1.77 -17.89
C VAL A 140 11.00 2.18 -18.34
N GLN A 141 10.07 2.25 -17.40
CA GLN A 141 8.72 2.73 -17.65
C GLN A 141 8.72 4.23 -17.88
N LYS A 142 8.24 4.69 -19.04
CA LYS A 142 8.14 6.12 -19.38
C LYS A 142 7.29 6.89 -18.36
N ASP A 143 6.15 6.30 -17.99
CA ASP A 143 5.24 6.85 -16.98
C ASP A 143 5.35 6.03 -15.69
N PHE A 144 6.51 6.16 -15.04
CA PHE A 144 6.83 5.39 -13.84
C PHE A 144 5.75 5.58 -12.75
N PRO A 145 5.06 4.51 -12.31
CA PRO A 145 3.90 4.64 -11.44
C PRO A 145 4.29 5.09 -10.02
N ILE A 146 3.66 6.16 -9.56
CA ILE A 146 3.78 6.65 -8.19
C ILE A 146 2.38 6.78 -7.62
N TRP A 147 2.07 6.02 -6.58
CA TRP A 147 0.85 6.07 -5.79
C TRP A 147 1.10 6.81 -4.48
N VAL A 148 0.06 7.39 -3.89
CA VAL A 148 0.16 8.05 -2.58
C VAL A 148 -0.85 7.45 -1.62
N ALA A 149 -0.35 6.96 -0.47
CA ALA A 149 -1.19 6.35 0.55
C ALA A 149 -1.62 7.35 1.64
N THR A 150 -2.86 7.19 2.11
CA THR A 150 -3.42 7.95 3.22
C THR A 150 -4.33 7.08 4.09
N GLY A 151 -4.43 7.43 5.37
CA GLY A 151 -5.38 6.82 6.31
C GLY A 151 -6.80 7.40 6.25
N GLY A 152 -7.09 8.30 5.29
CA GLY A 152 -8.43 8.89 5.16
C GLY A 152 -8.54 10.33 5.70
N ASN A 153 -7.45 11.06 5.80
CA ASN A 153 -7.47 12.49 6.09
C ASN A 153 -7.96 13.28 4.86
N VAL A 154 -8.90 14.21 5.07
CA VAL A 154 -9.52 15.01 3.99
C VAL A 154 -8.49 15.87 3.28
N GLU A 155 -7.65 16.59 4.03
CA GLU A 155 -6.63 17.47 3.48
C GLU A 155 -5.63 16.72 2.60
N SER A 156 -5.15 15.57 3.09
CA SER A 156 -4.28 14.70 2.31
C SER A 156 -4.96 14.20 1.04
N THR A 157 -6.23 13.82 1.12
CA THR A 157 -7.03 13.38 -0.04
C THR A 157 -7.12 14.48 -1.11
N LEU A 158 -7.41 15.71 -0.71
CA LEU A 158 -7.53 16.83 -1.64
C LEU A 158 -6.18 17.24 -2.25
N ARG A 159 -5.10 17.23 -1.47
CA ARG A 159 -3.73 17.48 -1.97
C ARG A 159 -3.31 16.47 -3.04
N ILE A 160 -3.62 15.17 -2.84
CA ILE A 160 -3.33 14.12 -3.82
C ILE A 160 -4.17 14.30 -5.08
N ALA A 161 -5.45 14.66 -4.92
CA ALA A 161 -6.37 14.95 -6.03
C ALA A 161 -5.91 16.15 -6.85
N GLU A 162 -5.47 17.25 -6.20
CA GLU A 162 -4.92 18.45 -6.85
C GLU A 162 -3.73 18.11 -7.78
N LYS A 163 -2.90 17.17 -7.36
CA LYS A 163 -1.73 16.71 -8.15
C LYS A 163 -2.08 15.66 -9.22
N GLY A 164 -3.33 15.19 -9.28
CA GLY A 164 -3.77 14.15 -10.22
C GLY A 164 -3.08 12.79 -10.01
N LEU A 165 -2.64 12.51 -8.77
CA LEU A 165 -1.94 11.27 -8.44
C LEU A 165 -2.92 10.17 -8.01
N PRO A 166 -2.67 8.91 -8.36
CA PRO A 166 -3.45 7.80 -7.86
C PRO A 166 -3.31 7.66 -6.34
N ILE A 167 -4.44 7.38 -5.68
CA ILE A 167 -4.54 7.35 -4.21
C ILE A 167 -4.76 5.93 -3.69
N VAL A 168 -4.20 5.64 -2.51
CA VAL A 168 -4.44 4.39 -1.77
C VAL A 168 -4.97 4.71 -0.39
N TYR A 169 -6.13 4.19 -0.05
CA TYR A 169 -6.69 4.28 1.29
C TYR A 169 -6.33 3.06 2.13
N ALA A 170 -5.72 3.28 3.29
CA ALA A 170 -5.49 2.24 4.30
C ALA A 170 -6.76 2.03 5.13
N ILE A 171 -7.61 1.10 4.71
CA ILE A 171 -8.89 0.79 5.35
C ILE A 171 -8.69 -0.40 6.28
N ILE A 172 -8.13 -0.15 7.46
CA ILE A 172 -7.74 -1.19 8.44
C ILE A 172 -8.69 -1.31 9.65
N GLY A 173 -9.73 -0.48 9.70
CA GLY A 173 -10.72 -0.50 10.79
C GLY A 173 -12.03 0.18 10.41
N GLY A 174 -13.06 -0.03 11.23
CA GLY A 174 -14.39 0.55 11.03
C GLY A 174 -15.16 -0.05 9.84
N ASN A 175 -16.12 0.73 9.33
CA ASN A 175 -16.86 0.37 8.12
C ASN A 175 -16.16 0.97 6.88
N PRO A 176 -15.72 0.14 5.91
CA PRO A 176 -15.08 0.62 4.69
C PRO A 176 -15.89 1.67 3.91
N LEU A 177 -17.21 1.59 3.94
CA LEU A 177 -18.07 2.52 3.22
C LEU A 177 -17.99 3.97 3.73
N ASN A 178 -17.45 4.19 4.92
CA ASN A 178 -17.18 5.52 5.44
C ASN A 178 -16.12 6.28 4.60
N PHE A 179 -15.37 5.58 3.75
CA PHE A 179 -14.42 6.20 2.81
C PHE A 179 -15.07 6.70 1.52
N LYS A 180 -16.32 6.29 1.22
CA LYS A 180 -17.01 6.71 -0.01
C LYS A 180 -17.06 8.22 -0.21
N PRO A 181 -17.42 9.06 0.79
CA PRO A 181 -17.42 10.52 0.63
C PRO A 181 -16.02 11.09 0.32
N LEU A 182 -14.95 10.50 0.88
CA LEU A 182 -13.58 10.93 0.58
C LEU A 182 -13.17 10.58 -0.85
N ILE A 183 -13.54 9.40 -1.34
CA ILE A 183 -13.28 8.96 -2.71
C ILE A 183 -14.03 9.82 -3.71
N ASP A 184 -15.29 10.17 -3.43
CA ASP A 184 -16.07 11.05 -4.28
C ASP A 184 -15.49 12.48 -4.30
N ALA A 185 -15.05 12.99 -3.15
CA ALA A 185 -14.36 14.27 -3.03
C ALA A 185 -13.03 14.26 -3.82
N TYR A 186 -12.23 13.20 -3.72
CA TYR A 186 -10.99 13.03 -4.46
C TYR A 186 -11.23 13.13 -5.98
N ARG A 187 -12.16 12.35 -6.53
CA ARG A 187 -12.46 12.37 -7.96
C ARG A 187 -13.01 13.72 -8.42
N LYS A 188 -13.96 14.28 -7.65
CA LYS A 188 -14.54 15.58 -7.97
C LYS A 188 -13.48 16.68 -7.99
N PHE A 189 -12.64 16.75 -6.95
CA PHE A 189 -11.62 17.80 -6.84
C PHE A 189 -10.52 17.62 -7.88
N GLY A 190 -10.09 16.40 -8.19
CA GLY A 190 -9.13 16.11 -9.25
C GLY A 190 -9.63 16.57 -10.62
N LYS A 191 -10.90 16.30 -10.96
CA LYS A 191 -11.52 16.81 -12.19
C LYS A 191 -11.59 18.34 -12.23
N GLN A 192 -11.90 18.99 -11.11
CA GLN A 192 -11.94 20.45 -11.01
C GLN A 192 -10.56 21.08 -11.24
N ASN A 193 -9.47 20.37 -10.91
CA ASN A 193 -8.10 20.77 -11.19
C ASN A 193 -7.59 20.35 -12.58
N GLY A 194 -8.48 19.89 -13.47
CA GLY A 194 -8.17 19.61 -14.88
C GLY A 194 -7.59 18.22 -15.15
N HIS A 195 -7.61 17.32 -14.17
CA HIS A 195 -7.13 15.95 -14.37
C HIS A 195 -8.18 15.05 -15.02
N ASP A 196 -7.73 14.21 -15.98
CA ASP A 196 -8.57 13.19 -16.60
C ASP A 196 -8.89 12.10 -15.57
N GLU A 197 -10.16 11.66 -15.55
CA GLU A 197 -10.65 10.63 -14.62
C GLU A 197 -9.87 9.32 -14.69
N LYS A 198 -9.35 8.97 -15.86
CA LYS A 198 -8.51 7.77 -16.05
C LYS A 198 -7.22 7.78 -15.23
N HIS A 199 -6.73 8.96 -14.82
CA HIS A 199 -5.57 9.13 -13.96
C HIS A 199 -5.92 9.17 -12.47
N LEU A 200 -7.17 9.49 -12.14
CA LEU A 200 -7.68 9.59 -10.77
C LEU A 200 -8.04 8.21 -10.20
N LYS A 201 -7.07 7.30 -10.20
CA LYS A 201 -7.26 5.93 -9.73
C LYS A 201 -7.29 5.83 -8.22
N VAL A 202 -8.13 4.93 -7.72
CA VAL A 202 -8.33 4.69 -6.29
C VAL A 202 -8.05 3.23 -5.97
N ALA A 203 -7.21 3.03 -4.97
CA ALA A 203 -6.97 1.71 -4.40
C ALA A 203 -7.35 1.68 -2.92
N ALA A 204 -7.69 0.50 -2.42
CA ALA A 204 -7.83 0.23 -1.00
C ALA A 204 -6.90 -0.90 -0.56
N HIS A 205 -6.40 -0.78 0.66
CA HIS A 205 -5.60 -1.78 1.36
C HIS A 205 -6.31 -2.14 2.65
N SER A 206 -6.49 -3.43 2.91
CA SER A 206 -7.14 -3.95 4.12
C SER A 206 -6.42 -5.19 4.65
N TRP A 207 -6.58 -5.47 5.94
CA TRP A 207 -6.10 -6.71 6.53
C TRP A 207 -7.00 -7.89 6.17
N GLY A 208 -6.42 -9.07 6.00
CA GLY A 208 -7.21 -10.25 5.75
C GLY A 208 -6.44 -11.56 5.88
N TYR A 209 -7.20 -12.64 5.86
CA TYR A 209 -6.68 -13.99 5.95
C TYR A 209 -7.65 -14.99 5.31
N ILE A 210 -7.12 -15.88 4.51
CA ILE A 210 -7.90 -16.85 3.75
C ILE A 210 -7.48 -18.26 4.16
N ALA A 211 -8.45 -19.06 4.58
CA ALA A 211 -8.28 -20.50 4.76
C ALA A 211 -9.39 -21.26 4.03
N GLU A 212 -9.26 -22.58 3.92
CA GLU A 212 -10.25 -23.42 3.23
C GLU A 212 -11.65 -23.36 3.89
N ASN A 213 -11.67 -23.10 5.20
CA ASN A 213 -12.87 -23.04 6.01
C ASN A 213 -12.89 -21.75 6.82
N SER A 214 -14.03 -21.04 6.85
CA SER A 214 -14.20 -19.75 7.51
C SER A 214 -13.99 -19.80 9.03
N GLU A 215 -14.46 -20.85 9.69
CA GLU A 215 -14.27 -21.00 11.14
C GLU A 215 -12.78 -21.23 11.48
N LYS A 216 -12.06 -21.97 10.64
CA LYS A 216 -10.61 -22.12 10.76
C LYS A 216 -9.91 -20.79 10.56
N ALA A 217 -10.27 -20.04 9.50
CA ALA A 217 -9.70 -18.72 9.22
C ALA A 217 -9.87 -17.75 10.39
N LYS A 218 -11.11 -17.65 10.92
CA LYS A 218 -11.42 -16.78 12.07
C LYS A 218 -10.58 -17.09 13.30
N LYS A 219 -10.44 -18.38 13.65
CA LYS A 219 -9.67 -18.80 14.82
C LYS A 219 -8.16 -18.59 14.64
N GLN A 220 -7.62 -18.91 13.48
CA GLN A 220 -6.19 -18.75 13.19
C GLN A 220 -5.77 -17.26 13.18
N TYR A 221 -6.61 -16.39 12.65
CA TYR A 221 -6.28 -14.97 12.49
C TYR A 221 -6.53 -14.12 13.75
N PHE A 222 -7.34 -14.61 14.71
CA PHE A 222 -7.69 -13.84 15.91
C PHE A 222 -6.48 -13.46 16.77
N HIS A 223 -5.70 -14.45 17.21
CA HIS A 223 -4.58 -14.21 18.13
C HIS A 223 -3.47 -13.32 17.51
N PRO A 224 -3.02 -13.54 16.26
CA PRO A 224 -2.10 -12.63 15.59
C PRO A 224 -2.62 -11.21 15.48
N THR A 225 -3.90 -11.05 15.11
CA THR A 225 -4.55 -9.74 15.00
C THR A 225 -4.65 -9.05 16.35
N LYS A 226 -5.12 -9.76 17.37
CA LYS A 226 -5.21 -9.23 18.74
C LYS A 226 -3.85 -8.77 19.25
N SER A 227 -2.82 -9.59 19.08
CA SER A 227 -1.45 -9.24 19.51
C SER A 227 -0.96 -7.94 18.86
N LEU A 228 -1.19 -7.76 17.57
CA LEU A 228 -0.81 -6.54 16.85
C LEU A 228 -1.62 -5.34 17.31
N VAL A 229 -2.95 -5.48 17.41
CA VAL A 229 -3.85 -4.38 17.82
C VAL A 229 -3.57 -3.95 19.26
N ASP A 230 -3.39 -4.90 20.17
CA ASP A 230 -3.07 -4.61 21.57
C ASP A 230 -1.70 -3.91 21.71
N GLN A 231 -0.73 -4.25 20.86
CA GLN A 231 0.54 -3.55 20.83
C GLN A 231 0.37 -2.11 20.34
N ILE A 232 -0.39 -1.89 19.26
CA ILE A 232 -0.67 -0.55 18.73
C ILE A 232 -1.46 0.29 19.75
N SER A 233 -2.40 -0.32 20.49
CA SER A 233 -3.21 0.38 21.49
C SER A 233 -2.41 0.98 22.64
N ARG A 234 -1.27 0.37 22.99
CA ARG A 234 -0.35 0.89 24.01
C ARG A 234 0.40 2.14 23.56
N GLU A 235 0.52 2.32 22.26
CA GLU A 235 1.26 3.43 21.64
C GLU A 235 0.34 4.56 21.13
N ARG A 236 -0.95 4.27 20.94
CA ARG A 236 -1.92 5.20 20.33
C ARG A 236 -3.20 5.30 21.15
N ALA A 237 -3.41 6.44 21.78
CA ALA A 237 -4.53 6.70 22.70
C ALA A 237 -5.94 6.45 22.14
N HIS A 238 -6.12 6.47 20.82
CA HIS A 238 -7.41 6.22 20.16
C HIS A 238 -7.63 4.77 19.73
N TRP A 239 -6.68 3.88 20.04
CA TRP A 239 -6.81 2.44 19.86
C TRP A 239 -7.10 1.78 21.21
N SER A 240 -7.96 0.77 21.22
CA SER A 240 -8.22 -0.09 22.39
C SER A 240 -7.73 -1.51 22.13
N GLU A 241 -7.49 -2.25 23.21
CA GLU A 241 -7.22 -3.68 23.11
C GLU A 241 -8.40 -4.39 22.42
N MET A 242 -8.07 -5.36 21.55
CA MET A 242 -9.08 -6.06 20.78
C MET A 242 -9.79 -7.13 21.62
N THR A 243 -11.11 -7.05 21.69
CA THR A 243 -11.97 -8.12 22.21
C THR A 243 -12.41 -9.06 21.08
N TRP A 244 -12.94 -10.23 21.43
CA TRP A 244 -13.52 -11.15 20.44
C TRP A 244 -14.69 -10.51 19.69
N GLU A 245 -15.58 -9.78 20.38
CA GLU A 245 -16.72 -9.11 19.77
C GLU A 245 -16.28 -8.02 18.76
N GLN A 246 -15.26 -7.24 19.10
CA GLN A 246 -14.69 -6.25 18.19
C GLN A 246 -14.05 -6.91 16.96
N TYR A 247 -13.40 -8.07 17.18
CA TYR A 247 -12.85 -8.85 16.06
C TYR A 247 -13.96 -9.42 15.16
N GLU A 248 -15.02 -10.02 15.74
CA GLU A 248 -16.18 -10.52 14.99
C GLU A 248 -16.84 -9.41 14.16
N TYR A 249 -17.01 -8.22 14.73
CA TYR A 249 -17.48 -7.06 13.98
C TYR A 249 -16.54 -6.73 12.82
N SER A 250 -15.23 -6.70 13.06
CA SER A 250 -14.21 -6.30 12.09
C SER A 250 -14.12 -7.27 10.89
N ILE A 251 -14.32 -8.58 11.11
CA ILE A 251 -14.36 -9.59 10.05
C ILE A 251 -15.74 -9.73 9.40
N GLY A 252 -16.79 -9.18 10.03
CA GLY A 252 -18.17 -9.22 9.56
C GLY A 252 -18.38 -8.46 8.24
N PRO A 253 -19.61 -8.49 7.69
CA PRO A 253 -19.91 -7.94 6.36
C PRO A 253 -19.70 -6.44 6.20
N ASN A 254 -19.69 -5.69 7.31
CA ASN A 254 -19.50 -4.24 7.36
C ASN A 254 -18.16 -3.85 8.00
N GLY A 255 -17.34 -4.81 8.38
CA GLY A 255 -16.02 -4.56 8.96
C GLY A 255 -14.92 -4.51 7.89
N ALA A 256 -13.76 -3.97 8.27
CA ALA A 256 -12.65 -3.72 7.37
C ALA A 256 -11.69 -4.92 7.19
N MET A 257 -11.89 -6.03 7.90
CA MET A 257 -11.03 -7.21 7.79
C MET A 257 -11.68 -8.27 6.89
N PHE A 258 -10.90 -8.84 5.98
CA PHE A 258 -11.33 -9.81 4.97
C PHE A 258 -10.86 -11.21 5.37
N VAL A 259 -11.61 -11.86 6.25
CA VAL A 259 -11.25 -13.16 6.85
C VAL A 259 -12.35 -14.17 6.56
N GLY A 260 -11.98 -15.33 5.99
CA GLY A 260 -12.96 -16.37 5.68
C GLY A 260 -12.44 -17.40 4.68
N ASN A 261 -13.36 -18.17 4.11
CA ASN A 261 -13.08 -19.01 2.97
C ASN A 261 -12.98 -18.17 1.67
N PRO A 262 -12.47 -18.74 0.58
CA PRO A 262 -12.28 -18.01 -0.68
C PRO A 262 -13.53 -17.33 -1.22
N GLU A 263 -14.70 -17.98 -1.14
CA GLU A 263 -15.94 -17.45 -1.68
C GLU A 263 -16.46 -16.25 -0.88
N GLU A 264 -16.41 -16.33 0.46
CA GLU A 264 -16.81 -15.23 1.34
C GLU A 264 -15.91 -14.01 1.16
N VAL A 265 -14.58 -14.23 1.10
CA VAL A 265 -13.61 -13.15 0.88
C VAL A 265 -13.80 -12.53 -0.50
N ALA A 266 -13.99 -13.33 -1.55
CA ALA A 266 -14.24 -12.83 -2.91
C ALA A 266 -15.51 -11.97 -2.98
N LYS A 267 -16.62 -12.42 -2.40
CA LYS A 267 -17.88 -11.67 -2.34
C LYS A 267 -17.71 -10.33 -1.62
N LYS A 268 -16.97 -10.31 -0.50
CA LYS A 268 -16.71 -9.09 0.26
C LYS A 268 -15.82 -8.12 -0.53
N ILE A 269 -14.80 -8.61 -1.23
CA ILE A 269 -13.93 -7.80 -2.12
C ILE A 269 -14.76 -7.20 -3.26
N ILE A 270 -15.59 -7.99 -3.94
CA ILE A 270 -16.47 -7.51 -5.01
C ILE A 270 -17.35 -6.37 -4.51
N LYS A 271 -18.03 -6.57 -3.37
CA LYS A 271 -18.88 -5.54 -2.76
C LYS A 271 -18.12 -4.23 -2.53
N ILE A 272 -16.95 -4.30 -1.94
CA ILE A 272 -16.17 -3.08 -1.62
C ILE A 272 -15.65 -2.39 -2.89
N ILE A 273 -15.21 -3.15 -3.90
CA ILE A 273 -14.79 -2.57 -5.18
C ILE A 273 -15.95 -1.82 -5.84
N GLU A 274 -17.16 -2.40 -5.86
CA GLU A 274 -18.34 -1.76 -6.45
C GLU A 274 -18.80 -0.53 -5.67
N GLU A 275 -18.99 -0.67 -4.36
CA GLU A 275 -19.52 0.40 -3.49
C GLU A 275 -18.59 1.62 -3.44
N LEU A 276 -17.28 1.39 -3.40
CA LEU A 276 -16.29 2.45 -3.35
C LEU A 276 -15.80 2.88 -4.75
N GLY A 277 -16.06 2.08 -5.78
CA GLY A 277 -15.56 2.33 -7.13
C GLY A 277 -14.04 2.22 -7.21
N LEU A 278 -13.46 1.15 -6.69
CA LEU A 278 -12.01 0.96 -6.64
C LEU A 278 -11.45 0.46 -7.96
N ASP A 279 -10.28 0.96 -8.33
CA ASP A 279 -9.47 0.45 -9.45
C ASP A 279 -8.53 -0.70 -9.01
N ARG A 280 -8.21 -0.77 -7.71
CA ARG A 280 -7.33 -1.78 -7.14
C ARG A 280 -7.74 -2.10 -5.70
N PHE A 281 -7.70 -3.39 -5.34
CA PHE A 281 -7.83 -3.84 -3.97
C PHE A 281 -6.60 -4.65 -3.56
N MET A 282 -6.02 -4.36 -2.39
CA MET A 282 -4.85 -5.04 -1.85
C MET A 282 -5.18 -5.66 -0.50
N LEU A 283 -4.80 -6.92 -0.33
CA LEU A 283 -5.00 -7.66 0.91
C LEU A 283 -3.66 -7.87 1.63
N HIS A 284 -3.55 -7.35 2.83
CA HIS A 284 -2.40 -7.53 3.70
C HIS A 284 -2.57 -8.81 4.51
N LEU A 285 -1.91 -9.87 4.09
CA LEU A 285 -2.05 -11.21 4.66
C LEU A 285 -1.17 -11.44 5.89
N PRO A 286 0.16 -11.15 5.87
CA PRO A 286 1.03 -11.44 6.99
C PRO A 286 0.94 -10.35 8.06
N ILE A 287 0.23 -10.64 9.15
CA ILE A 287 0.23 -9.78 10.35
C ILE A 287 0.59 -10.58 11.60
N GLY A 288 1.25 -9.92 12.54
CA GLY A 288 1.57 -10.51 13.85
C GLY A 288 2.38 -11.81 13.70
N SER A 289 1.96 -12.83 14.44
CA SER A 289 2.66 -14.12 14.58
C SER A 289 2.07 -15.26 13.75
N ILE A 290 1.48 -14.96 12.59
CA ILE A 290 0.95 -16.00 11.69
C ILE A 290 2.11 -16.91 11.22
N PRO A 291 2.00 -18.25 11.32
CA PRO A 291 3.00 -19.16 10.79
C PRO A 291 3.22 -18.94 9.29
N HIS A 292 4.47 -19.00 8.83
CA HIS A 292 4.81 -18.72 7.44
C HIS A 292 4.09 -19.67 6.44
N GLU A 293 3.97 -20.93 6.78
CA GLU A 293 3.21 -21.91 5.99
C GLU A 293 1.73 -21.54 5.80
N ASP A 294 1.11 -20.97 6.83
CA ASP A 294 -0.27 -20.47 6.77
C ASP A 294 -0.39 -19.21 5.90
N VAL A 295 0.63 -18.33 5.92
CA VAL A 295 0.70 -17.18 5.00
C VAL A 295 0.81 -17.66 3.56
N LEU A 296 1.70 -18.61 3.27
CA LEU A 296 1.85 -19.18 1.92
C LEU A 296 0.54 -19.83 1.44
N LYS A 297 -0.15 -20.57 2.31
CA LYS A 297 -1.45 -21.16 1.97
C LYS A 297 -2.51 -20.10 1.68
N SER A 298 -2.52 -19.02 2.44
CA SER A 298 -3.43 -17.90 2.22
C SER A 298 -3.15 -17.17 0.88
N ILE A 299 -1.87 -16.99 0.51
CA ILE A 299 -1.47 -16.45 -0.80
C ILE A 299 -1.93 -17.36 -1.92
N GLU A 300 -1.72 -18.69 -1.78
CA GLU A 300 -2.17 -19.67 -2.77
C GLU A 300 -3.68 -19.59 -3.00
N LEU A 301 -4.48 -19.59 -1.93
CA LEU A 301 -5.94 -19.48 -2.01
C LEU A 301 -6.38 -18.13 -2.60
N TYR A 302 -5.68 -17.05 -2.25
CA TYR A 302 -5.97 -15.73 -2.80
C TYR A 302 -5.80 -15.70 -4.32
N GLY A 303 -4.66 -16.19 -4.83
CA GLY A 303 -4.38 -16.18 -6.27
C GLY A 303 -5.19 -17.23 -7.06
N THR A 304 -5.37 -18.44 -6.52
CA THR A 304 -5.99 -19.56 -7.26
C THR A 304 -7.50 -19.65 -7.13
N LYS A 305 -8.11 -19.03 -6.10
CA LYS A 305 -9.55 -19.11 -5.83
C LYS A 305 -10.21 -17.72 -5.78
N VAL A 306 -9.74 -16.83 -4.94
CA VAL A 306 -10.39 -15.52 -4.74
C VAL A 306 -10.24 -14.61 -5.96
N ALA A 307 -9.01 -14.40 -6.45
CA ALA A 307 -8.76 -13.51 -7.58
C ALA A 307 -9.51 -13.94 -8.87
N PRO A 308 -9.59 -15.23 -9.23
CA PRO A 308 -10.42 -15.66 -10.36
C PRO A 308 -11.90 -15.31 -10.23
N ILE A 309 -12.51 -15.53 -9.05
CA ILE A 309 -13.92 -15.19 -8.80
C ILE A 309 -14.15 -13.68 -8.98
N VAL A 310 -13.29 -12.86 -8.39
CA VAL A 310 -13.38 -11.38 -8.49
C VAL A 310 -13.22 -10.93 -9.95
N ARG A 311 -12.21 -11.44 -10.66
CA ARG A 311 -11.91 -11.08 -12.05
C ARG A 311 -13.03 -11.51 -13.00
N GLU A 312 -13.60 -12.70 -12.81
CA GLU A 312 -14.74 -13.20 -13.61
C GLU A 312 -15.96 -12.32 -13.42
N TYR A 313 -16.29 -11.95 -12.18
CA TYR A 313 -17.41 -11.08 -11.88
C TYR A 313 -17.33 -9.76 -12.65
N PHE A 314 -16.20 -9.06 -12.60
CA PHE A 314 -16.03 -7.76 -13.28
C PHE A 314 -15.92 -7.90 -14.79
N ARG A 315 -15.38 -9.00 -15.32
CA ARG A 315 -15.38 -9.28 -16.77
C ARG A 315 -16.78 -9.46 -17.34
N ASN A 316 -17.66 -10.10 -16.59
CA ASN A 316 -19.04 -10.34 -17.02
C ASN A 316 -19.94 -9.10 -16.88
N LYS A 317 -19.47 -8.07 -16.18
CA LYS A 317 -20.23 -6.84 -15.94
C LYS A 317 -19.84 -5.68 -16.89
N GLY A 318 -18.64 -5.70 -17.42
CA GLY A 318 -18.10 -4.68 -18.33
C GLY A 318 -18.10 -5.12 -19.74
#